data_98fd7b6de681007b2f11414ffce34fc4
#
_entry.id   98fd7b6de681007b2f11414ffce34fc4
#
_cell.length_a   1.000
_cell.length_b   1.000
_cell.length_c   1.000
_cell.angle_alpha   90.00
_cell.angle_beta   90.00
_cell.angle_gamma   90.00
#
_symmetry.space_group_name_H-M   'P 1'
#
loop_
_entity.id
_entity.type
_entity.pdbx_description
1 polymer ?
#
loop_
_entity_poly.entity_id
_entity_poly.type
_entity_poly.pdbx_seq_one_letter_code
_entity_poly.pdbx_strand_id
1 'polypeptide(L)' 'MLKILINAYACSPNMGSEPGMAWNWVSNLAKYCEVHIITEGEFQDKIEDVVPKLEQGKNMHFYYN' A
#
# COMPACT_ATOMS: atom_id res chain seq x y z
N MET A 1 15.05 -10.63 2.41
CA MET A 1 13.98 -10.10 1.54
C MET A 1 14.33 -8.67 1.14
N LEU A 2 14.14 -8.34 -0.12
CA LEU A 2 14.40 -7.00 -0.64
C LEU A 2 13.43 -5.99 -0.01
N LYS A 3 13.93 -4.82 0.35
CA LYS A 3 13.11 -3.73 0.89
C LYS A 3 13.05 -2.61 -0.12
N ILE A 4 11.84 -2.12 -0.38
CA ILE A 4 11.61 -1.06 -1.38
C ILE A 4 10.84 0.08 -0.69
N LEU A 5 11.27 1.32 -0.93
CA LEU A 5 10.56 2.51 -0.48
C LEU A 5 9.87 3.14 -1.68
N ILE A 6 8.56 3.37 -1.54
CA ILE A 6 7.75 3.95 -2.60
C ILE A 6 7.03 5.19 -2.06
N ASN A 7 7.13 6.28 -2.82
CA ASN A 7 6.36 7.48 -2.53
C ASN A 7 5.15 7.49 -3.47
N ALA A 8 3.98 7.16 -2.92
CA ALA A 8 2.74 7.08 -3.69
C ALA A 8 1.75 8.09 -3.11
N TYR A 9 1.68 9.27 -3.71
CA TYR A 9 0.81 10.34 -3.24
C TYR A 9 -0.62 9.85 -2.97
N ALA A 10 -1.17 9.07 -3.90
CA ALA A 10 -2.50 8.50 -3.77
C ALA A 10 -2.42 6.98 -3.87
N CYS A 11 -2.84 6.28 -2.83
CA CYS A 11 -2.79 4.82 -2.78
C CYS A 11 -3.92 4.32 -1.89
N SER A 12 -4.89 3.60 -2.46
CA SER A 12 -6.01 3.13 -1.67
C SER A 12 -6.67 1.91 -2.31
N PRO A 13 -7.04 0.90 -1.50
CA PRO A 13 -7.83 -0.22 -2.02
C PRO A 13 -9.24 0.22 -2.34
N ASN A 14 -9.91 -0.50 -3.24
CA ASN A 14 -11.31 -0.30 -3.58
C ASN A 14 -11.61 1.09 -4.15
N MET A 15 -10.64 1.67 -4.83
CA MET A 15 -10.80 2.93 -5.55
C MET A 15 -10.31 2.76 -6.97
N GLY A 16 -10.88 3.54 -7.88
CA GLY A 16 -10.43 3.56 -9.26
C GLY A 16 -9.31 4.55 -9.47
N SER A 17 -8.93 4.75 -10.73
CA SER A 17 -7.93 5.73 -11.14
C SER A 17 -6.59 5.54 -10.45
N GLU A 18 -5.88 6.63 -10.16
CA GLU A 18 -4.53 6.59 -9.63
C GLU A 18 -4.41 5.89 -8.29
N PRO A 19 -5.29 6.16 -7.29
CA PRO A 19 -5.16 5.46 -6.01
C PRO A 19 -5.28 3.95 -6.13
N GLY A 20 -6.20 3.48 -6.96
CA GLY A 20 -6.39 2.04 -7.16
C GLY A 20 -5.24 1.40 -7.91
N MET A 21 -4.67 2.11 -8.87
CA MET A 21 -3.51 1.62 -9.61
C MET A 21 -2.29 1.47 -8.70
N ALA A 22 -2.02 2.48 -7.90
CA ALA A 22 -0.90 2.43 -6.96
C ALA A 22 -1.09 1.29 -5.97
N TRP A 23 -2.29 1.13 -5.44
CA TRP A 23 -2.60 0.05 -4.52
C TRP A 23 -2.34 -1.32 -5.14
N ASN A 24 -2.83 -1.55 -6.37
CA ASN A 24 -2.64 -2.82 -7.05
C ASN A 24 -1.16 -3.12 -7.24
N TRP A 25 -0.39 -2.08 -7.59
CA TRP A 25 1.04 -2.24 -7.83
C TRP A 25 1.78 -2.61 -6.54
N VAL A 26 1.58 -1.83 -5.46
CA VAL A 26 2.30 -2.08 -4.22
C VAL A 26 1.87 -3.39 -3.56
N SER A 27 0.59 -3.75 -3.63
CA SER A 27 0.12 -4.99 -3.03
C SER A 27 0.68 -6.22 -3.76
N ASN A 28 0.86 -6.12 -5.08
CA ASN A 28 1.48 -7.20 -5.83
C ASN A 28 2.99 -7.30 -5.53
N LEU A 29 3.68 -6.15 -5.42
CA LEU A 29 5.09 -6.17 -5.04
C LEU A 29 5.31 -6.78 -3.67
N ALA A 30 4.38 -6.56 -2.75
CA ALA A 30 4.50 -7.07 -1.39
C ALA A 30 4.46 -8.59 -1.30
N LYS A 31 4.08 -9.27 -2.35
CA LYS A 31 4.17 -10.73 -2.42
C LYS A 31 5.61 -11.20 -2.49
N TYR A 32 6.51 -10.34 -2.95
CA TYR A 32 7.91 -10.69 -3.22
C TYR A 32 8.92 -9.87 -2.45
N CYS A 33 8.50 -8.72 -1.92
CA CYS A 33 9.38 -7.74 -1.28
C CYS A 33 8.72 -7.19 -0.03
N GLU A 34 9.55 -6.59 0.85
CA GLU A 34 9.02 -5.76 1.91
C GLU A 34 8.88 -4.35 1.33
N VAL A 35 7.68 -3.80 1.37
CA VAL A 35 7.37 -2.52 0.73
C VAL A 35 7.03 -1.49 1.79
N HIS A 36 7.69 -0.33 1.73
CA HIS A 36 7.43 0.80 2.60
C HIS A 36 6.84 1.91 1.73
N ILE A 37 5.61 2.32 2.03
CA ILE A 37 4.85 3.23 1.19
C ILE A 37 4.52 4.51 1.95
N ILE A 38 4.91 5.65 1.37
CA ILE A 38 4.53 6.96 1.89
C ILE A 38 3.35 7.44 1.06
N THR A 39 2.22 7.72 1.70
CA THR A 39 1.02 8.16 1.01
C THR A 39 0.28 9.19 1.84
N GLU A 40 -0.81 9.75 1.30
CA GLU A 40 -1.59 10.76 2.00
C GLU A 40 -2.49 10.16 3.06
N GLY A 41 -2.64 10.87 4.18
CA GLY A 41 -3.41 10.38 5.33
C GLY A 41 -4.90 10.17 5.05
N GLU A 42 -5.43 10.81 4.01
CA GLU A 42 -6.84 10.63 3.69
C GLU A 42 -7.21 9.19 3.33
N PHE A 43 -6.23 8.38 2.95
CA PHE A 43 -6.47 6.98 2.57
C PHE A 43 -6.24 5.99 3.72
N GLN A 44 -5.84 6.49 4.89
CA GLN A 44 -5.43 5.64 6.00
C GLN A 44 -6.49 4.63 6.43
N ASP A 45 -7.73 5.09 6.58
CA ASP A 45 -8.79 4.22 7.08
C ASP A 45 -9.03 3.04 6.15
N LYS A 46 -9.05 3.28 4.84
CA LYS A 46 -9.27 2.21 3.86
C LYS A 46 -8.10 1.23 3.83
N ILE A 47 -6.88 1.75 3.92
CA ILE A 47 -5.68 0.92 3.90
C ILE A 47 -5.64 0.03 5.14
N GLU A 48 -5.88 0.62 6.31
CA GLU A 48 -5.81 -0.14 7.57
C GLU A 48 -6.94 -1.14 7.74
N ASP A 49 -8.04 -0.95 7.02
CA ASP A 49 -9.11 -1.93 7.00
C ASP A 49 -8.75 -3.16 6.17
N VAL A 50 -7.99 -2.99 5.10
CA VAL A 50 -7.72 -4.07 4.16
C VAL A 50 -6.40 -4.80 4.41
N VAL A 51 -5.34 -4.08 4.78
CA VAL A 51 -4.01 -4.68 4.94
C VAL A 51 -3.99 -5.90 5.85
N PRO A 52 -4.64 -5.90 7.03
CA PRO A 52 -4.61 -7.08 7.89
C PRO A 52 -5.28 -8.31 7.30
N LYS A 53 -6.11 -8.11 6.27
CA LYS A 53 -6.84 -9.21 5.62
C LYS A 53 -6.04 -9.84 4.49
N LEU A 54 -4.93 -9.22 4.08
CA LEU A 54 -4.11 -9.73 2.99
C LEU A 54 -3.00 -10.61 3.53
N GLU A 55 -2.74 -11.71 2.82
CA GLU A 55 -1.64 -12.59 3.19
C GLU A 55 -0.30 -11.85 3.16
N GLN A 56 -0.09 -11.01 2.14
CA GLN A 56 1.13 -10.21 1.99
C GLN A 56 1.11 -8.92 2.80
N GLY A 57 0.04 -8.65 3.57
CA GLY A 57 -0.06 -7.43 4.36
C GLY A 57 1.08 -7.25 5.36
N LYS A 58 1.64 -8.34 5.84
CA LYS A 58 2.80 -8.29 6.76
C LYS A 58 4.03 -7.66 6.13
N ASN A 59 4.08 -7.59 4.80
CA ASN A 59 5.19 -6.99 4.06
C ASN A 59 4.89 -5.57 3.61
N MET A 60 3.73 -5.01 4.00
CA MET A 60 3.30 -3.68 3.59
C MET A 60 3.33 -2.75 4.79
N HIS A 61 4.16 -1.71 4.71
CA HIS A 61 4.33 -0.73 5.79
C HIS A 61 3.99 0.65 5.25
N PHE A 62 2.96 1.28 5.83
CA PHE A 62 2.47 2.56 5.35
C PHE A 62 2.83 3.70 6.29
N TYR A 63 3.22 4.82 5.72
CA TYR A 63 3.54 6.06 6.43
C TYR A 63 2.69 7.16 5.82
N TYR A 64 1.99 7.90 6.65
CA TYR A 64 0.99 8.87 6.18
C TYR A 64 1.46 10.31 6.38
N ASN A 65 1.21 11.12 5.38
CA ASN A 65 1.45 12.56 5.48
C ASN A 65 0.24 13.28 6.07
#